data_ca4270ab7936093cf60256d41afc1a61
#
_entry.id   ca4270ab7936093cf60256d41afc1a61
#
_cell.length_a   1.000
_cell.length_b   1.000
_cell.length_c   1.000
_cell.angle_alpha   90.00
_cell.angle_beta   90.00
_cell.angle_gamma   90.00
#
_symmetry.space_group_name_H-M   'P 1'
#
loop_
_entity.id
_entity.type
_entity.pdbx_description
1 polymer ?
#
loop_
_entity_poly.entity_id
_entity_poly.type
_entity_poly.pdbx_seq_one_letter_code
_entity_poly.pdbx_strand_id
1 'polypeptide(L)'
;MKKMIKRTGSCICGQIKFSVNLDEVPRVYNCHCVDCRKKTGCGFITVIELREGALEIDKNKLAIYKHPGGSGKEIRKNFCKNCFAPVYSHVERWQKIYLYAGLLDDVEILKTSKNINFEKSHFPIFELKEKGVKI
;
A
#
# COMPACT_ATOMS: atom_id res chain seq x y z
N MET A 1 -9.59 -24.48 3.70
CA MET A 1 -9.11 -23.57 2.64
C MET A 1 -9.52 -22.16 2.96
N LYS A 2 -8.57 -21.22 2.88
CA LYS A 2 -8.90 -19.79 3.01
C LYS A 2 -9.66 -19.34 1.78
N LYS A 3 -10.79 -18.66 2.00
CA LYS A 3 -11.58 -18.07 0.93
C LYS A 3 -10.86 -16.83 0.41
N MET A 4 -10.64 -16.78 -0.90
CA MET A 4 -10.04 -15.62 -1.57
C MET A 4 -11.14 -14.74 -2.16
N ILE A 5 -10.96 -13.44 -2.07
CA ILE A 5 -11.88 -12.45 -2.62
C ILE A 5 -11.17 -11.66 -3.70
N LYS A 6 -11.70 -11.69 -4.91
CA LYS A 6 -11.14 -10.91 -6.04
C LYS A 6 -11.69 -9.49 -6.01
N ARG A 7 -10.79 -8.51 -6.09
CA ARG A 7 -11.12 -7.09 -6.17
C ARG A 7 -10.38 -6.43 -7.33
N THR A 8 -10.91 -5.32 -7.78
CA THR A 8 -10.30 -4.53 -8.86
C THR A 8 -9.97 -3.13 -8.37
N GLY A 9 -9.09 -2.46 -9.09
CA GLY A 9 -8.72 -1.08 -8.82
C GLY A 9 -8.02 -0.45 -9.99
N SER A 10 -7.71 0.84 -9.85
CA SER A 10 -7.04 1.62 -10.89
C SER A 10 -6.35 2.85 -10.31
N CYS A 11 -5.40 3.42 -11.06
CA CYS A 11 -4.86 4.74 -10.77
C CYS A 11 -5.84 5.83 -11.23
N ILE A 12 -5.56 7.07 -10.87
CA ILE A 12 -6.46 8.20 -11.16
C ILE A 12 -6.67 8.43 -12.66
N CYS A 13 -5.66 8.20 -13.50
CA CYS A 13 -5.82 8.37 -14.95
C CYS A 13 -6.46 7.16 -15.64
N GLY A 14 -6.59 6.04 -14.94
CA GLY A 14 -7.18 4.80 -15.46
C GLY A 14 -6.28 3.96 -16.36
N GLN A 15 -5.05 4.38 -16.66
CA GLN A 15 -4.15 3.57 -17.49
C GLN A 15 -3.66 2.32 -16.74
N ILE A 16 -3.44 2.41 -15.44
CA ILE A 16 -3.19 1.24 -14.60
C ILE A 16 -4.54 0.71 -14.13
N LYS A 17 -4.83 -0.52 -14.53
CA LYS A 17 -5.97 -1.28 -14.02
C LYS A 17 -5.43 -2.61 -13.53
N PHE A 18 -5.90 -3.06 -12.39
CA PHE A 18 -5.42 -4.31 -11.80
C PHE A 18 -6.55 -5.11 -11.19
N SER A 19 -6.30 -6.38 -10.99
CA SER A 19 -7.10 -7.22 -10.13
C SER A 19 -6.21 -7.81 -9.05
N VAL A 20 -6.77 -8.09 -7.91
CA VAL A 20 -6.05 -8.62 -6.76
C VAL A 20 -6.88 -9.68 -6.05
N ASN A 21 -6.22 -10.75 -5.63
CA ASN A 21 -6.82 -11.77 -4.80
C ASN A 21 -6.48 -11.48 -3.34
N LEU A 22 -7.49 -11.15 -2.56
CA LEU A 22 -7.36 -10.83 -1.14
C LEU A 22 -7.78 -12.00 -0.27
N ASP A 23 -7.14 -12.15 0.87
CA ASP A 23 -7.65 -13.00 1.94
C ASP A 23 -9.00 -12.46 2.44
N GLU A 24 -9.83 -13.31 3.01
CA GLU A 24 -11.13 -12.90 3.57
C GLU A 24 -10.96 -11.79 4.63
N VAL A 25 -9.88 -11.86 5.41
CA VAL A 25 -9.47 -10.81 6.34
C VAL A 25 -8.08 -10.33 5.91
N PRO A 26 -8.00 -9.33 5.02
CA PRO A 26 -6.72 -8.88 4.50
C PRO A 26 -5.92 -8.14 5.58
N ARG A 27 -4.60 -8.17 5.43
CA ARG A 27 -3.69 -7.41 6.29
C ARG A 27 -3.53 -6.01 5.72
N VAL A 28 -4.16 -5.06 6.37
CA VAL A 28 -4.16 -3.66 5.96
C VAL A 28 -3.40 -2.84 7.01
N TYR A 29 -2.43 -2.06 6.58
CA TYR A 29 -1.59 -1.25 7.45
C TYR A 29 -1.61 0.22 7.06
N ASN A 30 -1.70 1.09 8.07
CA ASN A 30 -1.40 2.51 7.91
C ASN A 30 0.05 2.72 8.32
N CYS A 31 0.93 2.96 7.36
CA CYS A 31 2.37 3.09 7.62
C CYS A 31 2.78 4.56 7.74
N HIS A 32 3.34 4.92 8.90
CA HIS A 32 3.76 6.27 9.24
C HIS A 32 5.28 6.49 9.07
N CYS A 33 5.99 5.58 8.42
CA CYS A 33 7.44 5.68 8.29
C CYS A 33 7.85 6.87 7.40
N VAL A 34 9.11 7.27 7.53
CA VAL A 34 9.67 8.40 6.79
C VAL A 34 9.61 8.18 5.27
N ASP A 35 9.93 6.97 4.80
CA ASP A 35 9.88 6.64 3.38
C ASP A 35 8.47 6.77 2.80
N CYS A 36 7.47 6.28 3.51
CA CYS A 36 6.08 6.36 3.08
C CYS A 36 5.60 7.81 3.01
N ARG A 37 5.94 8.58 4.02
CA ARG A 37 5.61 10.00 4.08
C ARG A 37 6.26 10.78 2.94
N LYS A 38 7.56 10.60 2.72
CA LYS A 38 8.30 11.33 1.68
C LYS A 38 7.95 10.89 0.27
N LYS A 39 7.58 9.63 0.08
CA LYS A 39 7.17 9.12 -1.24
C LYS A 39 5.88 9.78 -1.72
N THR A 40 4.97 10.09 -0.82
CA THR A 40 3.62 10.57 -1.16
C THR A 40 3.36 12.02 -0.81
N GLY A 41 4.12 12.58 0.13
CA GLY A 41 3.79 13.89 0.72
C GLY A 41 2.63 13.83 1.71
N CYS A 42 2.12 12.64 2.02
CA CYS A 42 1.04 12.45 2.99
C CYS A 42 1.61 12.10 4.37
N GLY A 43 0.79 12.25 5.41
CA GLY A 43 1.18 11.92 6.77
C GLY A 43 1.45 10.44 6.99
N PHE A 44 0.72 9.59 6.28
CA PHE A 44 0.89 8.14 6.26
C PHE A 44 0.28 7.58 4.98
N ILE A 45 0.55 6.31 4.72
CA ILE A 45 -0.07 5.59 3.60
C ILE A 45 -0.81 4.37 4.11
N THR A 46 -1.88 3.98 3.42
CA THR A 46 -2.60 2.75 3.70
C THR A 46 -2.26 1.72 2.62
N VAL A 47 -1.73 0.58 3.05
CA VAL A 47 -1.30 -0.49 2.16
C VAL A 47 -1.90 -1.82 2.58
N ILE A 48 -2.07 -2.70 1.59
CA ILE A 48 -2.48 -4.09 1.82
C ILE A 48 -1.26 -4.98 1.57
N GLU A 49 -0.92 -5.80 2.57
CA GLU A 49 0.14 -6.79 2.41
C GLU A 49 -0.37 -7.95 1.57
N LEU A 50 0.35 -8.26 0.49
CA LEU A 50 0.02 -9.32 -0.43
C LEU A 50 1.21 -10.26 -0.60
N ARG A 51 0.92 -11.54 -0.83
CA ARG A 51 1.93 -12.47 -1.31
C ARG A 51 2.25 -12.16 -2.77
N GLU A 52 3.42 -12.56 -3.22
CA GLU A 52 3.76 -12.50 -4.64
C GLU A 52 2.75 -13.33 -5.45
N GLY A 53 2.37 -12.82 -6.62
CA GLY A 53 1.38 -13.47 -7.49
C GLY A 53 -0.07 -13.12 -7.20
N ALA A 54 -0.38 -12.44 -6.10
CA ALA A 54 -1.75 -12.04 -5.78
C ALA A 54 -2.26 -10.87 -6.62
N LEU A 55 -1.35 -10.09 -7.20
CA LEU A 55 -1.67 -8.89 -7.99
C LEU A 55 -1.48 -9.17 -9.48
N GLU A 56 -2.54 -8.98 -10.26
CA GLU A 56 -2.49 -9.06 -11.73
C GLU A 56 -2.52 -7.64 -12.30
N ILE A 57 -1.43 -7.23 -12.93
CA ILE A 57 -1.23 -5.87 -13.42
C ILE A 57 -0.31 -5.89 -14.64
N ASP A 58 -0.55 -4.97 -15.59
CA ASP A 58 0.34 -4.79 -16.73
C ASP A 58 1.60 -4.01 -16.32
N LYS A 59 2.68 -4.72 -16.11
CA LYS A 59 3.95 -4.16 -15.66
C LYS A 59 4.58 -3.20 -16.67
N ASN A 60 4.20 -3.28 -17.94
CA ASN A 60 4.73 -2.38 -18.97
C ASN A 60 4.27 -0.93 -18.79
N LYS A 61 3.20 -0.72 -18.04
CA LYS A 61 2.65 0.61 -17.74
C LYS A 61 3.19 1.22 -16.44
N LEU A 62 4.14 0.53 -15.79
CA LEU A 62 4.72 0.95 -14.51
C LEU A 62 6.10 1.55 -14.69
N ALA A 63 6.34 2.66 -13.99
CA ALA A 63 7.68 3.18 -13.74
C ALA A 63 8.16 2.64 -12.39
N ILE A 64 9.44 2.33 -12.26
CA ILE A 64 10.00 1.70 -11.08
C ILE A 64 11.13 2.56 -10.51
N TYR A 65 11.04 2.84 -9.21
CA TYR A 65 12.14 3.42 -8.44
C TYR A 65 12.66 2.39 -7.44
N LYS A 66 13.94 2.10 -7.49
CA LYS A 66 14.59 1.12 -6.63
C LYS A 66 15.49 1.81 -5.61
N HIS A 67 15.44 1.35 -4.37
CA HIS A 67 16.34 1.82 -3.33
C HIS A 67 16.56 0.73 -2.28
N PRO A 68 17.66 0.78 -1.50
CA PRO A 68 17.83 -0.16 -0.42
C PRO A 68 16.88 0.19 0.74
N GLY A 69 16.29 -0.82 1.35
CA GLY A 69 15.56 -0.67 2.60
C GLY A 69 16.50 -0.67 3.80
N GLY A 70 15.96 -0.57 5.00
CA GLY A 70 16.74 -0.60 6.24
C GLY A 70 17.56 -1.87 6.46
N SER A 71 17.19 -2.99 5.80
CA SER A 71 17.93 -4.25 5.83
C SER A 71 19.07 -4.32 4.81
N GLY A 72 19.19 -3.33 3.92
CA GLY A 72 20.08 -3.36 2.77
C GLY A 72 19.52 -4.06 1.54
N LYS A 73 18.43 -4.82 1.66
CA LYS A 73 17.76 -5.45 0.54
C LYS A 73 16.88 -4.47 -0.22
N GLU A 74 16.64 -4.76 -1.50
CA GLU A 74 15.96 -3.86 -2.42
C GLU A 74 14.48 -3.67 -2.09
N ILE A 75 14.04 -2.43 -2.23
CA ILE A 75 12.62 -2.07 -2.30
C ILE A 75 12.37 -1.49 -3.69
N ARG A 76 11.35 -2.00 -4.38
CA ARG A 76 10.90 -1.51 -5.68
C ARG A 76 9.58 -0.80 -5.52
N LYS A 77 9.57 0.49 -5.80
CA LYS A 77 8.36 1.32 -5.76
C LYS A 77 7.84 1.48 -7.18
N ASN A 78 6.60 1.09 -7.40
CA ASN A 78 5.98 1.05 -8.73
C ASN A 78 4.92 2.15 -8.86
N PHE A 79 5.01 2.91 -9.93
CA PHE A 79 4.15 4.07 -10.21
C PHE A 79 3.54 3.94 -11.60
N CYS A 80 2.39 4.57 -11.81
CA CYS A 80 1.85 4.74 -13.15
C CYS A 80 2.78 5.63 -13.99
N LYS A 81 3.15 5.21 -15.20
CA LYS A 81 3.98 6.01 -16.11
C LYS A 81 3.32 7.32 -16.55
N ASN A 82 1.99 7.37 -16.55
CA ASN A 82 1.23 8.52 -17.06
C ASN A 82 0.89 9.52 -15.94
N CYS A 83 0.23 9.09 -14.87
CA CYS A 83 -0.20 10.00 -13.81
C CYS A 83 0.70 10.00 -12.59
N PHE A 84 1.70 9.11 -12.54
CA PHE A 84 2.67 8.93 -11.45
C PHE A 84 2.05 8.54 -10.11
N ALA A 85 0.81 8.10 -10.10
CA ALA A 85 0.18 7.57 -8.89
C ALA A 85 0.99 6.37 -8.38
N PRO A 86 1.35 6.33 -7.08
CA PRO A 86 1.99 5.14 -6.51
C PRO A 86 0.99 3.98 -6.50
N VAL A 87 1.46 2.81 -6.93
CA VAL A 87 0.59 1.63 -7.07
C VAL A 87 0.92 0.57 -6.03
N TYR A 88 2.16 0.11 -6.00
CA TYR A 88 2.58 -0.86 -4.99
C TYR A 88 4.09 -0.81 -4.79
N SER A 89 4.54 -1.36 -3.67
CA SER A 89 5.96 -1.59 -3.39
C SER A 89 6.21 -3.09 -3.28
N HIS A 90 7.32 -3.54 -3.84
CA HIS A 90 7.83 -4.89 -3.63
C HIS A 90 8.97 -4.82 -2.62
N VAL A 91 8.85 -5.56 -1.52
CA VAL A 91 9.87 -5.59 -0.46
C VAL A 91 10.58 -6.93 -0.51
N GLU A 92 11.81 -6.94 -1.04
CA GLU A 92 12.59 -8.14 -1.24
C GLU A 92 12.82 -8.93 0.05
N ARG A 93 13.11 -8.24 1.16
CA ARG A 93 13.35 -8.88 2.45
C ARG A 93 12.27 -9.87 2.86
N TRP A 94 11.02 -9.54 2.56
CA TRP A 94 9.87 -10.33 2.98
C TRP A 94 9.19 -11.06 1.84
N GLN A 95 9.65 -10.86 0.60
CA GLN A 95 9.01 -11.43 -0.60
C GLN A 95 7.52 -11.08 -0.64
N LYS A 96 7.19 -9.83 -0.33
CA LYS A 96 5.81 -9.33 -0.23
C LYS A 96 5.61 -8.11 -1.10
N ILE A 97 4.36 -7.93 -1.50
CA ILE A 97 3.86 -6.76 -2.20
C ILE A 97 2.99 -5.97 -1.22
N TYR A 98 3.15 -4.66 -1.25
CA TYR A 98 2.32 -3.73 -0.47
C TYR A 98 1.57 -2.83 -1.43
N LEU A 99 0.31 -3.17 -1.69
CA LEU A 99 -0.57 -2.45 -2.61
C LEU A 99 -1.14 -1.22 -1.91
N TYR A 100 -1.15 -0.08 -2.61
CA TYR A 100 -1.79 1.13 -2.11
C TYR A 100 -3.30 0.93 -2.08
N ALA A 101 -3.84 0.86 -0.89
CA ALA A 101 -5.22 0.43 -0.66
C ALA A 101 -6.27 1.38 -1.23
N GLY A 102 -5.95 2.68 -1.29
CA GLY A 102 -6.85 3.68 -1.85
C GLY A 102 -7.13 3.53 -3.35
N LEU A 103 -6.35 2.70 -4.06
CA LEU A 103 -6.58 2.43 -5.48
C LEU A 103 -7.70 1.42 -5.72
N LEU A 104 -8.14 0.70 -4.70
CA LEU A 104 -9.26 -0.25 -4.84
C LEU A 104 -10.55 0.49 -5.19
N ASP A 105 -11.34 -0.10 -6.05
CA ASP A 105 -12.67 0.43 -6.39
C ASP A 105 -13.63 0.34 -5.19
N ASP A 106 -13.51 -0.72 -4.38
CA ASP A 106 -14.28 -0.93 -3.16
C ASP A 106 -13.35 -0.85 -1.94
N VAL A 107 -13.50 0.21 -1.13
CA VAL A 107 -12.66 0.47 0.04
C VAL A 107 -13.27 0.01 1.36
N GLU A 108 -14.47 -0.57 1.35
CA GLU A 108 -15.13 -1.07 2.56
C GLU A 108 -14.28 -2.11 3.31
N ILE A 109 -13.51 -2.89 2.58
CA ILE A 109 -12.62 -3.92 3.12
C ILE A 109 -11.49 -3.34 3.99
N LEU A 110 -11.26 -2.02 3.94
CA LEU A 110 -10.16 -1.37 4.65
C LEU A 110 -10.48 -0.99 6.10
N LYS A 111 -11.68 -1.31 6.58
CA LYS A 111 -12.14 -0.93 7.92
C LYS A 111 -11.30 -1.49 9.07
N THR A 112 -10.54 -2.56 8.84
CA THR A 112 -9.73 -3.23 9.87
C THR A 112 -8.25 -2.87 9.82
N SER A 113 -7.89 -1.71 9.26
CA SER A 113 -6.50 -1.29 9.15
C SER A 113 -5.82 -1.11 10.52
N LYS A 114 -4.52 -1.42 10.57
CA LYS A 114 -3.68 -1.26 11.77
C LYS A 114 -2.59 -0.23 11.51
N ASN A 115 -2.25 0.55 12.51
CA ASN A 115 -1.13 1.49 12.41
C ASN A 115 0.21 0.80 12.66
N ILE A 116 1.19 1.04 11.78
CA ILE A 116 2.57 0.60 11.94
C ILE A 116 3.50 1.80 11.86
N ASN A 117 4.63 1.74 12.55
CA ASN A 117 5.57 2.87 12.68
C ASN A 117 4.87 4.15 13.19
N PHE A 118 3.90 3.98 14.06
CA PHE A 118 3.06 5.07 14.56
C PHE A 118 3.86 6.08 15.40
N GLU A 119 4.94 5.65 16.04
CA GLU A 119 5.87 6.49 16.80
C GLU A 119 6.53 7.57 15.95
N LYS A 120 6.53 7.41 14.62
CA LYS A 120 7.09 8.37 13.67
C LYS A 120 6.04 9.33 13.10
N SER A 121 4.81 9.25 13.58
CA SER A 121 3.71 10.12 13.13
C SER A 121 3.88 11.53 13.66
N HIS A 122 3.76 12.54 12.79
CA HIS A 122 3.89 13.95 13.12
C HIS A 122 2.69 14.79 12.63
N PHE A 123 1.59 14.14 12.29
CA PHE A 123 0.43 14.80 11.70
C PHE A 123 -0.79 14.73 12.64
N PRO A 124 -1.92 15.37 12.28
CA PRO A 124 -3.11 15.47 13.13
C PRO A 124 -3.68 14.16 13.66
N ILE A 125 -3.17 13.04 13.19
CA ILE A 125 -3.56 11.73 13.70
C ILE A 125 -3.32 11.59 15.21
N PHE A 126 -2.45 12.41 15.79
CA PHE A 126 -2.24 12.46 17.24
C PHE A 126 -3.49 12.93 17.97
N GLU A 127 -4.25 13.85 17.41
CA GLU A 127 -5.50 14.31 18.01
C GLU A 127 -6.51 13.19 18.15
N LEU A 128 -6.59 12.32 17.14
CA LEU A 128 -7.45 11.15 17.18
C LEU A 128 -7.01 10.19 18.27
N LYS A 129 -5.71 10.01 18.44
CA LYS A 129 -5.14 9.16 19.48
C LYS A 129 -5.44 9.70 20.88
N GLU A 130 -5.25 11.01 21.09
CA GLU A 130 -5.52 11.67 22.38
C GLU A 130 -6.99 11.61 22.76
N LYS A 131 -7.88 11.62 21.79
CA LYS A 131 -9.33 11.47 22.01
C LYS A 131 -9.76 10.01 22.21
N GLY A 132 -8.83 9.08 22.30
CA GLY A 132 -9.12 7.67 22.47
C GLY A 132 -9.67 6.96 21.24
N VAL A 133 -9.59 7.59 20.08
CA VAL A 133 -10.00 6.97 18.80
C VAL A 133 -8.94 5.96 18.39
N LYS A 134 -9.37 4.73 18.11
CA LYS A 134 -8.47 3.71 17.56
C LYS A 134 -8.26 3.95 16.06
N ILE A 135 -7.03 4.10 15.69
CA ILE A 135 -6.60 4.35 14.32
C ILE A 135 -5.52 3.38 13.91
#